data_e82a2796ff67856bb2c1fd3993147da4
#
_entry.id   e82a2796ff67856bb2c1fd3993147da4
#
_cell.length_a   1.000
_cell.length_b   1.000
_cell.length_c   1.000
_cell.angle_alpha   90.00
_cell.angle_beta   90.00
_cell.angle_gamma   90.00
#
_symmetry.space_group_name_H-M   'P 1'
#
loop_
_entity.id
_entity.type
_entity.pdbx_description
1 polymer ?
#
loop_
_entity_poly.entity_id
_entity_poly.type
_entity_poly.pdbx_seq_one_letter_code
_entity_poly.pdbx_strand_id
1 'polypeptide(L)'
;LITGAGSGIGLALGHRLLERGDDLVLVARSAERAAELEALLPGSGVLVADLDRPSGIETSLGGRLPERLDSLVHVAGVVDLGNVADLPVGLLERQLAVNVTAPTELTRLALPALRAARGAVVFVNSGAGLHANPGWSAYAASKHALRAVADSLRAEESANGVRVTSIYPGRTATPMQARVHEQEGKDYDPAKFIDPDTVASTILTALDLPRDGLVTDLSVRPGV
;
A
#
# COMPACT_ATOMS: atom_id res chain seq x y z
N LEU A 1 -1.34 8.97 6.92
CA LEU A 1 -0.57 9.10 5.67
C LEU A 1 -0.90 7.93 4.74
N ILE A 2 -1.07 8.19 3.42
CA ILE A 2 -1.42 7.16 2.43
C ILE A 2 -0.47 7.24 1.23
N THR A 3 0.08 6.11 0.81
CA THR A 3 0.74 5.96 -0.48
C THR A 3 -0.22 5.36 -1.51
N GLY A 4 -0.10 5.72 -2.80
CA GLY A 4 -0.93 5.14 -3.86
C GLY A 4 -2.39 5.64 -3.89
N ALA A 5 -2.66 6.83 -3.34
CA ALA A 5 -4.02 7.40 -3.24
C ALA A 5 -4.62 7.89 -4.58
N GLY A 6 -3.89 7.81 -5.68
CA GLY A 6 -4.34 8.39 -6.95
C GLY A 6 -5.22 7.49 -7.81
N SER A 7 -5.56 6.28 -7.38
CA SER A 7 -6.46 5.37 -8.09
C SER A 7 -6.84 4.16 -7.22
N GLY A 8 -7.82 3.40 -7.67
CA GLY A 8 -8.20 2.11 -7.09
C GLY A 8 -8.43 2.18 -5.58
N ILE A 9 -7.86 1.23 -4.84
CA ILE A 9 -8.04 1.08 -3.38
C ILE A 9 -7.63 2.34 -2.62
N GLY A 10 -6.50 2.95 -2.99
CA GLY A 10 -5.99 4.13 -2.29
C GLY A 10 -6.89 5.36 -2.47
N LEU A 11 -7.46 5.53 -3.65
CA LEU A 11 -8.40 6.63 -3.92
C LEU A 11 -9.72 6.41 -3.18
N ALA A 12 -10.27 5.20 -3.22
CA ALA A 12 -11.49 4.86 -2.48
C ALA A 12 -11.30 5.08 -0.96
N LEU A 13 -10.15 4.64 -0.40
CA LEU A 13 -9.81 4.88 1.00
C LEU A 13 -9.71 6.38 1.30
N GLY A 14 -9.04 7.15 0.43
CA GLY A 14 -8.89 8.60 0.58
C GLY A 14 -10.24 9.32 0.69
N HIS A 15 -11.18 9.02 -0.21
CA HIS A 15 -12.53 9.59 -0.15
C HIS A 15 -13.25 9.26 1.16
N ARG A 16 -13.24 8.00 1.59
CA ARG A 16 -13.89 7.59 2.86
C ARG A 16 -13.30 8.28 4.08
N LEU A 17 -11.99 8.48 4.11
CA LEU A 17 -11.32 9.16 5.21
C LEU A 17 -11.67 10.66 5.22
N LEU A 18 -11.69 11.33 4.06
CA LEU A 18 -12.13 12.73 3.96
C LEU A 18 -13.60 12.91 4.36
N GLU A 19 -14.49 12.03 3.91
CA GLU A 19 -15.91 12.04 4.29
C GLU A 19 -16.09 11.86 5.81
N ARG A 20 -15.19 11.13 6.46
CA ARG A 20 -15.14 10.94 7.91
C ARG A 20 -14.57 12.16 8.67
N GLY A 21 -13.91 13.07 7.96
CA GLY A 21 -13.27 14.26 8.54
C GLY A 21 -11.84 14.02 9.02
N ASP A 22 -11.17 12.98 8.52
CA ASP A 22 -9.76 12.74 8.85
C ASP A 22 -8.82 13.70 8.10
N ASP A 23 -7.73 14.10 8.76
CA ASP A 23 -6.63 14.83 8.14
C ASP A 23 -5.77 13.89 7.30
N LEU A 24 -5.68 14.12 6.00
CA LEU A 24 -4.91 13.29 5.08
C LEU A 24 -3.59 13.91 4.67
N VAL A 25 -2.56 13.07 4.67
CA VAL A 25 -1.28 13.33 4.01
C VAL A 25 -1.05 12.24 2.96
N LEU A 26 -0.82 12.65 1.71
CA LEU A 26 -0.65 11.76 0.57
C LEU A 26 0.79 11.79 0.10
N VAL A 27 1.26 10.71 -0.54
CA VAL A 27 2.58 10.66 -1.16
C VAL A 27 2.43 10.60 -2.68
N ALA A 28 3.01 11.57 -3.37
CA ALA A 28 3.08 11.68 -4.82
C ALA A 28 4.53 11.46 -5.32
N ARG A 29 4.68 10.88 -6.51
CA ARG A 29 6.01 10.67 -7.12
C ARG A 29 6.65 11.94 -7.71
N SER A 30 5.84 12.96 -8.02
CA SER A 30 6.29 14.24 -8.60
C SER A 30 5.34 15.37 -8.21
N ALA A 31 5.76 16.62 -8.49
CA ALA A 31 4.95 17.81 -8.24
C ALA A 31 3.68 17.83 -9.09
N GLU A 32 3.73 17.38 -10.35
CA GLU A 32 2.56 17.28 -11.24
C GLU A 32 1.55 16.29 -10.66
N ARG A 33 2.04 15.13 -10.17
CA ARG A 33 1.18 14.14 -9.53
C ARG A 33 0.63 14.63 -8.19
N ALA A 34 1.34 15.50 -7.48
CA ALA A 34 0.84 16.13 -6.26
C ALA A 34 -0.39 17.02 -6.56
N ALA A 35 -0.31 17.87 -7.57
CA ALA A 35 -1.42 18.71 -8.00
C ALA A 35 -2.66 17.88 -8.44
N GLU A 36 -2.44 16.74 -9.12
CA GLU A 36 -3.54 15.82 -9.45
C GLU A 36 -4.18 15.20 -8.20
N LEU A 37 -3.39 14.81 -7.20
CA LEU A 37 -3.90 14.27 -5.95
C LEU A 37 -4.68 15.29 -5.14
N GLU A 38 -4.22 16.54 -5.08
CA GLU A 38 -4.94 17.64 -4.43
C GLU A 38 -6.30 17.91 -5.09
N ALA A 39 -6.37 17.75 -6.43
CA ALA A 39 -7.64 17.87 -7.14
C ALA A 39 -8.59 16.68 -6.90
N LEU A 40 -8.05 15.46 -6.78
CA LEU A 40 -8.84 14.25 -6.51
C LEU A 40 -9.31 14.15 -5.05
N LEU A 41 -8.50 14.62 -4.11
CA LEU A 41 -8.75 14.55 -2.67
C LEU A 41 -8.52 15.94 -2.04
N PRO A 42 -9.45 16.89 -2.25
CA PRO A 42 -9.28 18.28 -1.81
C PRO A 42 -9.12 18.39 -0.29
N GLY A 43 -8.22 19.26 0.15
CA GLY A 43 -7.91 19.48 1.56
C GLY A 43 -6.84 18.55 2.12
N SER A 44 -6.35 17.59 1.34
CA SER A 44 -5.22 16.73 1.76
C SER A 44 -3.89 17.46 1.62
N GLY A 45 -2.97 17.23 2.57
CA GLY A 45 -1.56 17.56 2.39
C GLY A 45 -0.89 16.57 1.43
N VAL A 46 0.06 17.04 0.59
CA VAL A 46 0.80 16.13 -0.30
C VAL A 46 2.31 16.29 -0.10
N LEU A 47 2.99 15.17 0.09
CA LEU A 47 4.45 15.05 0.12
C LEU A 47 4.94 14.43 -1.19
N VAL A 48 6.04 14.94 -1.72
CA VAL A 48 6.64 14.40 -2.95
C VAL A 48 7.79 13.48 -2.59
N ALA A 49 7.66 12.21 -2.96
CA ALA A 49 8.71 11.20 -2.87
C ALA A 49 8.52 10.12 -3.93
N ASP A 50 9.58 9.83 -4.69
CA ASP A 50 9.56 8.81 -5.73
C ASP A 50 9.83 7.42 -5.12
N LEU A 51 8.80 6.58 -5.06
CA LEU A 51 8.89 5.23 -4.51
C LEU A 51 9.66 4.25 -5.41
N ASP A 52 9.88 4.59 -6.70
CA ASP A 52 10.78 3.85 -7.58
C ASP A 52 12.27 4.06 -7.18
N ARG A 53 12.55 5.07 -6.34
CA ARG A 53 13.89 5.42 -5.86
C ARG A 53 13.94 5.50 -4.33
N PRO A 54 13.85 4.36 -3.62
CA PRO A 54 13.70 4.34 -2.16
C PRO A 54 14.83 5.07 -1.40
N SER A 55 16.06 5.04 -1.90
CA SER A 55 17.20 5.75 -1.29
C SER A 55 17.06 7.27 -1.26
N GLY A 56 16.17 7.84 -2.08
CA GLY A 56 15.87 9.27 -2.12
C GLY A 56 14.75 9.71 -1.20
N ILE A 57 14.00 8.78 -0.59
CA ILE A 57 12.80 9.10 0.19
C ILE A 57 13.13 9.98 1.40
N GLU A 58 14.16 9.64 2.17
CA GLU A 58 14.58 10.42 3.34
C GLU A 58 14.90 11.87 2.96
N THR A 59 15.72 12.07 1.93
CA THR A 59 16.07 13.39 1.43
C THR A 59 14.84 14.15 0.91
N SER A 60 13.95 13.47 0.18
CA SER A 60 12.76 14.08 -0.40
C SER A 60 11.74 14.50 0.66
N LEU A 61 11.60 13.72 1.71
CA LEU A 61 10.67 14.03 2.80
C LEU A 61 11.24 15.05 3.80
N GLY A 62 12.57 15.07 4.02
CA GLY A 62 13.30 16.16 4.65
C GLY A 62 12.71 16.73 5.94
N GLY A 63 12.23 15.90 6.86
CA GLY A 63 11.61 16.35 8.11
C GLY A 63 10.18 16.91 7.95
N ARG A 64 9.54 16.74 6.80
CA ARG A 64 8.16 17.19 6.52
C ARG A 64 7.09 16.20 6.95
N LEU A 65 7.47 15.04 7.49
CA LEU A 65 6.51 14.11 8.10
C LEU A 65 5.88 14.77 9.34
N PRO A 66 4.59 14.53 9.61
CA PRO A 66 3.94 15.00 10.83
C PRO A 66 4.66 14.50 12.07
N GLU A 67 4.69 15.30 13.14
CA GLU A 67 5.25 14.89 14.45
C GLU A 67 4.41 13.78 15.11
N ARG A 68 3.14 13.69 14.74
CA ARG A 68 2.18 12.67 15.19
C ARG A 68 1.43 12.08 13.99
N LEU A 69 1.40 10.76 13.89
CA LEU A 69 0.77 10.04 12.80
C LEU A 69 -0.07 8.88 13.33
N ASP A 70 -1.39 9.00 13.24
CA ASP A 70 -2.31 7.97 13.73
C ASP A 70 -2.35 6.74 12.82
N SER A 71 -2.10 6.92 11.51
CA SER A 71 -1.98 5.78 10.60
C SER A 71 -1.09 6.03 9.39
N LEU A 72 -0.37 4.99 8.97
CA LEU A 72 0.39 4.89 7.73
C LEU A 72 -0.14 3.73 6.90
N VAL A 73 -0.72 4.02 5.72
CA VAL A 73 -1.31 3.00 4.85
C VAL A 73 -0.53 2.92 3.54
N HIS A 74 0.15 1.80 3.35
CA HIS A 74 0.90 1.49 2.15
C HIS A 74 0.00 0.80 1.12
N VAL A 75 -0.54 1.58 0.17
CA VAL A 75 -1.36 1.07 -0.94
C VAL A 75 -0.60 1.06 -2.26
N ALA A 76 0.43 1.91 -2.39
CA ALA A 76 1.26 1.94 -3.59
C ALA A 76 1.89 0.58 -3.88
N GLY A 77 1.92 0.22 -5.15
CA GLY A 77 2.55 -0.99 -5.62
C GLY A 77 2.60 -1.05 -7.13
N VAL A 78 3.45 -1.93 -7.64
CA VAL A 78 3.58 -2.22 -9.08
C VAL A 78 3.52 -3.72 -9.30
N VAL A 79 3.06 -4.12 -10.48
CA VAL A 79 3.03 -5.50 -10.95
C VAL A 79 3.49 -5.55 -12.40
N ASP A 80 4.44 -6.41 -12.67
CA ASP A 80 4.84 -6.81 -14.01
C ASP A 80 4.99 -8.34 -13.99
N LEU A 81 4.29 -9.01 -14.91
CA LEU A 81 4.25 -10.46 -15.01
C LEU A 81 5.33 -10.96 -15.97
N GLY A 82 5.78 -12.18 -15.75
CA GLY A 82 6.72 -12.86 -16.62
C GLY A 82 7.18 -14.18 -16.04
N ASN A 83 7.46 -15.15 -16.93
CA ASN A 83 8.10 -16.39 -16.52
C ASN A 83 9.54 -16.11 -16.11
N VAL A 84 10.07 -16.90 -15.17
CA VAL A 84 11.45 -16.72 -14.67
C VAL A 84 12.48 -16.74 -15.79
N ALA A 85 12.26 -17.56 -16.82
CA ALA A 85 13.18 -17.70 -17.95
C ALA A 85 13.31 -16.39 -18.78
N ASP A 86 12.24 -15.58 -18.84
CA ASP A 86 12.13 -14.43 -19.72
C ASP A 86 12.06 -13.10 -18.99
N LEU A 87 12.05 -13.13 -17.65
CA LEU A 87 11.88 -11.94 -16.80
C LEU A 87 13.15 -11.08 -16.78
N PRO A 88 13.13 -9.84 -17.31
CA PRO A 88 14.26 -8.94 -17.18
C PRO A 88 14.53 -8.62 -15.70
N VAL A 89 15.80 -8.66 -15.27
CA VAL A 89 16.20 -8.39 -13.89
C VAL A 89 15.66 -7.05 -13.38
N GLY A 90 15.66 -6.01 -14.19
CA GLY A 90 15.17 -4.69 -13.81
C GLY A 90 13.68 -4.66 -13.44
N LEU A 91 12.86 -5.60 -13.94
CA LEU A 91 11.46 -5.72 -13.51
C LEU A 91 11.34 -6.31 -12.10
N LEU A 92 12.19 -7.28 -11.74
CA LEU A 92 12.27 -7.80 -10.38
C LEU A 92 12.77 -6.72 -9.41
N GLU A 93 13.87 -6.05 -9.76
CA GLU A 93 14.45 -4.97 -8.95
C GLU A 93 13.44 -3.86 -8.69
N ARG A 94 12.73 -3.40 -9.73
CA ARG A 94 11.69 -2.38 -9.60
C ARG A 94 10.56 -2.82 -8.68
N GLN A 95 10.08 -4.07 -8.81
CA GLN A 95 9.00 -4.56 -7.95
C GLN A 95 9.47 -4.68 -6.49
N LEU A 96 10.71 -5.08 -6.23
CA LEU A 96 11.28 -5.06 -4.89
C LEU A 96 11.46 -3.63 -4.36
N ALA A 97 11.92 -2.70 -5.19
CA ALA A 97 12.09 -1.30 -4.80
C ALA A 97 10.75 -0.69 -4.34
N VAL A 98 9.71 -0.76 -5.18
CA VAL A 98 8.41 -0.11 -4.92
C VAL A 98 7.58 -0.86 -3.88
N ASN A 99 7.54 -2.20 -3.96
CA ASN A 99 6.63 -3.00 -3.13
C ASN A 99 7.22 -3.36 -1.77
N VAL A 100 8.54 -3.27 -1.58
CA VAL A 100 9.23 -3.68 -0.34
C VAL A 100 10.08 -2.57 0.24
N THR A 101 11.11 -2.12 -0.50
CA THR A 101 12.10 -1.18 0.03
C THR A 101 11.49 0.18 0.35
N ALA A 102 10.68 0.72 -0.54
CA ALA A 102 10.03 2.02 -0.33
C ALA A 102 9.08 2.04 0.87
N PRO A 103 8.12 1.09 1.03
CA PRO A 103 7.28 1.06 2.23
C PRO A 103 8.08 0.80 3.51
N THR A 104 9.14 0.00 3.47
CA THR A 104 10.04 -0.22 4.62
C THR A 104 10.73 1.09 5.02
N GLU A 105 11.31 1.80 4.07
CA GLU A 105 12.00 3.07 4.31
C GLU A 105 11.06 4.15 4.81
N LEU A 106 9.90 4.32 4.15
CA LEU A 106 8.90 5.29 4.60
C LEU A 106 8.38 4.97 6.02
N THR A 107 8.19 3.69 6.32
CA THR A 107 7.81 3.27 7.69
C THR A 107 8.91 3.63 8.68
N ARG A 108 10.18 3.31 8.40
CA ARG A 108 11.32 3.67 9.25
C ARG A 108 11.32 5.16 9.60
N LEU A 109 11.12 6.01 8.61
CA LEU A 109 11.08 7.47 8.79
C LEU A 109 9.87 7.94 9.59
N ALA A 110 8.73 7.26 9.44
CA ALA A 110 7.48 7.59 10.12
C ALA A 110 7.36 7.01 11.54
N LEU A 111 8.21 6.04 11.93
CA LEU A 111 8.14 5.38 13.24
C LEU A 111 8.10 6.35 14.43
N PRO A 112 8.90 7.43 14.49
CA PRO A 112 8.80 8.37 15.63
C PRO A 112 7.39 8.94 15.78
N ALA A 113 6.77 9.38 14.68
CA ALA A 113 5.41 9.94 14.67
C ALA A 113 4.34 8.89 14.98
N LEU A 114 4.51 7.67 14.47
CA LEU A 114 3.63 6.53 14.76
C LEU A 114 3.69 6.13 16.24
N ARG A 115 4.88 6.08 16.83
CA ARG A 115 5.06 5.82 18.27
C ARG A 115 4.43 6.90 19.13
N ALA A 116 4.60 8.19 18.77
CA ALA A 116 3.98 9.32 19.47
C ALA A 116 2.44 9.22 19.49
N ALA A 117 1.84 8.68 18.44
CA ALA A 117 0.40 8.46 18.34
C ALA A 117 -0.05 7.10 18.89
N ARG A 118 0.87 6.15 19.14
CA ARG A 118 0.58 4.72 19.25
C ARG A 118 -0.25 4.26 18.04
N GLY A 119 0.17 4.67 16.85
CA GLY A 119 -0.58 4.58 15.59
C GLY A 119 -0.69 3.17 15.02
N ALA A 120 -1.05 3.11 13.74
CA ALA A 120 -1.18 1.85 13.01
C ALA A 120 -0.44 1.93 11.65
N VAL A 121 0.16 0.83 11.24
CA VAL A 121 0.70 0.63 9.89
C VAL A 121 -0.14 -0.43 9.19
N VAL A 122 -0.63 -0.12 7.98
CA VAL A 122 -1.35 -1.08 7.14
C VAL A 122 -0.59 -1.29 5.85
N PHE A 123 -0.23 -2.52 5.57
CA PHE A 123 0.34 -2.93 4.30
C PHE A 123 -0.74 -3.56 3.41
N VAL A 124 -1.07 -2.91 2.29
CA VAL A 124 -1.89 -3.55 1.25
C VAL A 124 -0.99 -4.50 0.46
N ASN A 125 -1.02 -5.74 0.86
CA ASN A 125 -0.31 -6.85 0.27
C ASN A 125 -1.08 -7.38 -0.97
N SER A 126 -1.16 -8.68 -1.16
CA SER A 126 -1.90 -9.37 -2.21
C SER A 126 -2.06 -10.85 -1.85
N GLY A 127 -3.04 -11.53 -2.45
CA GLY A 127 -3.05 -12.99 -2.46
C GLY A 127 -1.76 -13.61 -3.00
N ALA A 128 -1.02 -12.89 -3.85
CA ALA A 128 0.30 -13.30 -4.33
C ALA A 128 1.39 -13.28 -3.24
N GLY A 129 1.17 -12.63 -2.11
CA GLY A 129 2.05 -12.71 -0.93
C GLY A 129 1.78 -13.94 -0.04
N LEU A 130 0.78 -14.74 -0.38
CA LEU A 130 0.43 -16.00 0.29
C LEU A 130 0.65 -17.21 -0.62
N HIS A 131 0.55 -17.02 -1.93
CA HIS A 131 0.65 -18.08 -2.92
C HIS A 131 1.21 -17.53 -4.23
N ALA A 132 2.19 -18.22 -4.82
CA ALA A 132 2.79 -17.86 -6.10
C ALA A 132 2.21 -18.69 -7.24
N ASN A 133 1.90 -18.04 -8.37
CA ASN A 133 1.42 -18.68 -9.59
C ASN A 133 2.48 -18.62 -10.69
N PRO A 134 2.43 -19.49 -11.71
CA PRO A 134 3.26 -19.37 -12.91
C PRO A 134 3.13 -17.97 -13.53
N GLY A 135 4.24 -17.38 -13.95
CA GLY A 135 4.29 -16.04 -14.54
C GLY A 135 4.22 -14.88 -13.52
N TRP A 136 4.11 -15.16 -12.22
CA TRP A 136 3.96 -14.15 -11.17
C TRP A 136 5.17 -14.03 -10.25
N SER A 137 6.30 -14.66 -10.61
CA SER A 137 7.45 -14.86 -9.70
C SER A 137 7.96 -13.57 -9.05
N ALA A 138 8.21 -12.51 -9.82
CA ALA A 138 8.74 -11.26 -9.29
C ALA A 138 7.74 -10.55 -8.37
N TYR A 139 6.48 -10.49 -8.78
CA TYR A 139 5.43 -9.89 -7.96
C TYR A 139 5.20 -10.69 -6.67
N ALA A 140 5.07 -12.02 -6.78
CA ALA A 140 4.88 -12.88 -5.61
C ALA A 140 6.08 -12.79 -4.66
N ALA A 141 7.32 -12.80 -5.16
CA ALA A 141 8.51 -12.62 -4.34
C ALA A 141 8.46 -11.29 -3.56
N SER A 142 8.11 -10.18 -4.24
CA SER A 142 8.00 -8.88 -3.58
C SER A 142 6.90 -8.88 -2.49
N LYS A 143 5.76 -9.51 -2.74
CA LYS A 143 4.65 -9.54 -1.77
C LYS A 143 4.89 -10.52 -0.61
N HIS A 144 5.62 -11.62 -0.81
CA HIS A 144 6.11 -12.47 0.28
C HIS A 144 7.16 -11.74 1.14
N ALA A 145 8.08 -11.00 0.52
CA ALA A 145 9.04 -10.18 1.24
C ALA A 145 8.35 -9.08 2.07
N LEU A 146 7.33 -8.39 1.51
CA LEU A 146 6.56 -7.40 2.25
C LEU A 146 5.83 -8.02 3.45
N ARG A 147 5.34 -9.25 3.35
CA ARG A 147 4.78 -9.99 4.47
C ARG A 147 5.80 -10.17 5.59
N ALA A 148 7.01 -10.63 5.25
CA ALA A 148 8.08 -10.81 6.24
C ALA A 148 8.43 -9.50 6.95
N VAL A 149 8.49 -8.37 6.22
CA VAL A 149 8.69 -7.03 6.80
C VAL A 149 7.57 -6.68 7.78
N ALA A 150 6.31 -6.90 7.40
CA ALA A 150 5.16 -6.61 8.25
C ALA A 150 5.16 -7.45 9.53
N ASP A 151 5.50 -8.74 9.43
CA ASP A 151 5.55 -9.66 10.57
C ASP A 151 6.67 -9.28 11.55
N SER A 152 7.86 -8.92 11.04
CA SER A 152 8.97 -8.44 11.87
C SER A 152 8.63 -7.12 12.56
N LEU A 153 8.13 -6.13 11.80
CA LEU A 153 7.73 -4.83 12.33
C LEU A 153 6.66 -4.95 13.42
N ARG A 154 5.70 -5.84 13.26
CA ARG A 154 4.65 -6.10 14.25
C ARG A 154 5.23 -6.54 15.57
N ALA A 155 6.20 -7.44 15.55
CA ALA A 155 6.88 -7.91 16.75
C ALA A 155 7.75 -6.82 17.40
N GLU A 156 8.51 -6.08 16.59
CA GLU A 156 9.40 -5.00 17.03
C GLU A 156 8.65 -3.84 17.69
N GLU A 157 7.50 -3.45 17.13
CA GLU A 157 6.75 -2.27 17.56
C GLU A 157 5.64 -2.56 18.57
N SER A 158 5.41 -3.80 18.93
CA SER A 158 4.38 -4.21 19.91
C SER A 158 4.53 -3.46 21.24
N ALA A 159 5.73 -3.38 21.79
CA ALA A 159 5.99 -2.66 23.04
C ALA A 159 5.78 -1.15 22.94
N ASN A 160 5.90 -0.58 21.75
CA ASN A 160 5.65 0.84 21.46
C ASN A 160 4.16 1.13 21.23
N GLY A 161 3.31 0.10 21.18
CA GLY A 161 1.88 0.21 20.95
C GLY A 161 1.49 0.55 19.51
N VAL A 162 2.43 0.43 18.54
CA VAL A 162 2.13 0.56 17.12
C VAL A 162 1.56 -0.76 16.60
N ARG A 163 0.39 -0.69 15.98
CA ARG A 163 -0.30 -1.86 15.40
C ARG A 163 0.12 -2.05 13.95
N VAL A 164 0.31 -3.28 13.51
CA VAL A 164 0.70 -3.58 12.12
C VAL A 164 -0.23 -4.63 11.55
N THR A 165 -0.88 -4.31 10.44
CA THR A 165 -1.86 -5.15 9.75
C THR A 165 -1.45 -5.36 8.29
N SER A 166 -1.58 -6.58 7.79
CA SER A 166 -1.45 -6.90 6.36
C SER A 166 -2.83 -7.22 5.77
N ILE A 167 -3.20 -6.54 4.70
CA ILE A 167 -4.42 -6.83 3.93
C ILE A 167 -4.02 -7.60 2.67
N TYR A 168 -4.69 -8.70 2.37
CA TYR A 168 -4.42 -9.56 1.20
C TYR A 168 -5.63 -9.57 0.25
N PRO A 169 -5.81 -8.53 -0.57
CA PRO A 169 -6.88 -8.51 -1.55
C PRO A 169 -6.68 -9.59 -2.62
N GLY A 170 -7.78 -10.16 -3.07
CA GLY A 170 -7.85 -10.86 -4.35
C GLY A 170 -7.84 -9.87 -5.51
N ARG A 171 -8.23 -10.33 -6.70
CA ARG A 171 -8.35 -9.46 -7.87
C ARG A 171 -9.40 -8.38 -7.60
N THR A 172 -8.99 -7.14 -7.68
CA THR A 172 -9.79 -5.95 -7.35
C THR A 172 -9.91 -5.06 -8.58
N ALA A 173 -11.08 -4.50 -8.85
CA ALA A 173 -11.39 -3.69 -10.02
C ALA A 173 -10.61 -2.36 -10.03
N THR A 174 -9.36 -2.39 -10.46
CA THR A 174 -8.41 -1.27 -10.45
C THR A 174 -7.69 -1.15 -11.80
N PRO A 175 -7.07 0.00 -12.11
CA PRO A 175 -6.20 0.14 -13.27
C PRO A 175 -5.05 -0.89 -13.28
N MET A 176 -4.53 -1.26 -12.10
CA MET A 176 -3.52 -2.32 -11.97
C MET A 176 -4.08 -3.67 -12.46
N GLN A 177 -5.31 -4.01 -12.11
CA GLN A 177 -5.93 -5.26 -12.53
C GLN A 177 -6.22 -5.29 -14.03
N ALA A 178 -6.60 -4.17 -14.64
CA ALA A 178 -6.75 -4.05 -16.08
C ALA A 178 -5.42 -4.35 -16.80
N ARG A 179 -4.32 -3.75 -16.32
CA ARG A 179 -2.97 -4.01 -16.83
C ARG A 179 -2.54 -5.48 -16.66
N VAL A 180 -2.89 -6.12 -15.56
CA VAL A 180 -2.64 -7.56 -15.35
C VAL A 180 -3.35 -8.40 -16.42
N HIS A 181 -4.62 -8.07 -16.73
CA HIS A 181 -5.37 -8.77 -17.79
C HIS A 181 -4.74 -8.59 -19.17
N GLU A 182 -4.29 -7.37 -19.47
CA GLU A 182 -3.53 -7.10 -20.71
C GLU A 182 -2.29 -7.98 -20.81
N GLN A 183 -1.50 -8.09 -19.73
CA GLN A 183 -0.30 -8.95 -19.69
C GLN A 183 -0.64 -10.45 -19.73
N GLU A 184 -1.79 -10.85 -19.20
CA GLU A 184 -2.30 -12.23 -19.30
C GLU A 184 -2.94 -12.53 -20.66
N GLY A 185 -3.12 -11.55 -21.54
CA GLY A 185 -3.84 -11.70 -22.82
C GLY A 185 -5.32 -12.02 -22.64
N LYS A 186 -5.97 -11.48 -21.60
CA LYS A 186 -7.37 -11.76 -21.24
C LYS A 186 -8.21 -10.50 -21.27
N ASP A 187 -9.49 -10.65 -21.58
CA ASP A 187 -10.46 -9.56 -21.48
C ASP A 187 -10.65 -9.14 -20.03
N TYR A 188 -10.78 -7.83 -19.80
CA TYR A 188 -10.99 -7.25 -18.49
C TYR A 188 -12.45 -6.78 -18.35
N ASP A 189 -13.14 -7.37 -17.39
CA ASP A 189 -14.48 -6.96 -16.98
C ASP A 189 -14.46 -6.61 -15.49
N PRO A 190 -14.49 -5.32 -15.11
CA PRO A 190 -14.38 -4.90 -13.72
C PRO A 190 -15.51 -5.45 -12.82
N ALA A 191 -16.68 -5.74 -13.36
CA ALA A 191 -17.82 -6.26 -12.59
C ALA A 191 -17.56 -7.66 -11.99
N LYS A 192 -16.52 -8.37 -12.47
CA LYS A 192 -16.14 -9.70 -11.96
C LYS A 192 -15.13 -9.66 -10.81
N PHE A 193 -14.75 -8.48 -10.36
CA PHE A 193 -13.69 -8.31 -9.36
C PHE A 193 -14.21 -7.56 -8.14
N ILE A 194 -13.44 -7.65 -7.05
CA ILE A 194 -13.74 -6.94 -5.81
C ILE A 194 -13.76 -5.43 -6.12
N ASP A 195 -14.79 -4.73 -5.63
CA ASP A 195 -14.81 -3.27 -5.67
C ASP A 195 -13.66 -2.71 -4.81
N PRO A 196 -12.90 -1.72 -5.29
CA PRO A 196 -11.88 -1.05 -4.49
C PRO A 196 -12.40 -0.53 -3.14
N ASP A 197 -13.65 -0.11 -3.10
CA ASP A 197 -14.32 0.40 -1.91
C ASP A 197 -14.54 -0.68 -0.84
N THR A 198 -14.77 -1.93 -1.24
CA THR A 198 -14.82 -3.08 -0.33
C THR A 198 -13.47 -3.30 0.37
N VAL A 199 -12.36 -3.16 -0.37
CA VAL A 199 -11.02 -3.26 0.23
C VAL A 199 -10.75 -2.07 1.14
N ALA A 200 -11.15 -0.85 0.75
CA ALA A 200 -11.04 0.34 1.60
C ALA A 200 -11.81 0.16 2.91
N SER A 201 -13.01 -0.37 2.87
CA SER A 201 -13.82 -0.70 4.08
C SER A 201 -13.10 -1.70 4.99
N THR A 202 -12.43 -2.71 4.40
CA THR A 202 -11.63 -3.68 5.16
C THR A 202 -10.44 -3.03 5.85
N ILE A 203 -9.78 -2.06 5.20
CA ILE A 203 -8.68 -1.28 5.79
C ILE A 203 -9.22 -0.47 6.98
N LEU A 204 -10.35 0.22 6.83
CA LEU A 204 -10.98 0.98 7.91
C LEU A 204 -11.33 0.09 9.10
N THR A 205 -11.86 -1.11 8.88
CA THR A 205 -12.12 -2.08 9.94
C THR A 205 -10.86 -2.38 10.77
N ALA A 206 -9.71 -2.53 10.12
CA ALA A 206 -8.44 -2.76 10.83
C ALA A 206 -7.95 -1.52 11.59
N LEU A 207 -8.14 -0.32 11.04
CA LEU A 207 -7.75 0.94 11.68
C LEU A 207 -8.61 1.26 12.90
N ASP A 208 -9.92 1.01 12.80
CA ASP A 208 -10.93 1.40 13.80
C ASP A 208 -11.10 0.34 14.92
N LEU A 209 -10.38 -0.78 14.85
CA LEU A 209 -10.48 -1.81 15.89
C LEU A 209 -10.09 -1.23 17.26
N PRO A 210 -10.84 -1.53 18.34
CA PRO A 210 -10.46 -1.16 19.69
C PRO A 210 -9.04 -1.61 20.06
N ARG A 211 -8.39 -0.88 20.97
CA ARG A 211 -6.96 -1.04 21.27
C ARG A 211 -6.60 -2.33 22.01
N ASP A 212 -7.55 -3.04 22.54
CA ASP A 212 -7.40 -4.35 23.16
C ASP A 212 -7.30 -5.50 22.14
N GLY A 213 -7.58 -5.21 20.84
CA GLY A 213 -7.47 -6.14 19.74
C GLY A 213 -6.46 -5.71 18.67
N LEU A 214 -5.94 -6.68 17.96
CA LEU A 214 -5.09 -6.49 16.78
C LEU A 214 -5.52 -7.46 15.68
N VAL A 215 -5.91 -6.91 14.53
CA VAL A 215 -6.02 -7.68 13.31
C VAL A 215 -4.65 -7.74 12.66
N THR A 216 -4.07 -8.93 12.61
CA THR A 216 -2.73 -9.13 12.01
C THR A 216 -2.81 -9.23 10.50
N ASP A 217 -3.78 -10.00 10.01
CA ASP A 217 -3.94 -10.35 8.60
C ASP A 217 -5.42 -10.42 8.22
N LEU A 218 -5.80 -9.81 7.10
CA LEU A 218 -7.13 -9.90 6.52
C LEU A 218 -7.05 -10.28 5.04
N SER A 219 -7.73 -11.35 4.66
CA SER A 219 -7.88 -11.74 3.26
C SER A 219 -9.27 -11.36 2.74
N VAL A 220 -9.31 -10.65 1.61
CA VAL A 220 -10.55 -10.30 0.91
C VAL A 220 -10.57 -11.03 -0.43
N ARG A 221 -11.56 -11.85 -0.67
CA ARG A 221 -11.73 -12.63 -1.90
C ARG A 221 -13.02 -12.24 -2.60
N PRO A 222 -13.12 -12.39 -3.94
CA PRO A 222 -14.41 -12.28 -4.61
C PRO A 222 -15.43 -13.19 -3.93
N GLY A 223 -16.65 -12.71 -3.71
CA GLY A 223 -17.68 -13.44 -2.98
C GLY A 223 -18.35 -14.53 -3.81
N VAL A 224 -18.30 -14.45 -5.11
CA VAL A 224 -18.84 -15.42 -6.10
C VAL A 224 -18.05 -15.36 -7.39
#